data_83e4dace89bc6093c11100a109535692
#
_entry.id   83e4dace89bc6093c11100a109535692
#
_cell.length_a   1.000
_cell.length_b   1.000
_cell.length_c   1.000
_cell.angle_alpha   90.00
_cell.angle_beta   90.00
_cell.angle_gamma   90.00
#
_symmetry.space_group_name_H-M   'P 1'
#
loop_
_entity.id
_entity.type
_entity.pdbx_description
1 polymer ?
#
loop_
_entity_poly.entity_id
_entity_poly.type
_entity_poly.pdbx_seq_one_letter_code
_entity_poly.pdbx_strand_id
1 'polypeptide(L)'
;KEKISDAMLCEAVERAERGQIDADLGAGLIKQRVARPGAGKSGGFRTLVFFRAETRAVFAFGFAKSDMANLDDAEEAYLKKAAKLVLGFADAQMDAEVAAGRMFEVNCDEQDLQE
;
A
#
# COMPACT_ATOMS: atom_id res chain seq x y z
N LYS A 1 -16.31 6.10 10.32
CA LYS A 1 -15.05 5.45 10.04
C LYS A 1 -14.52 5.85 8.69
N GLU A 2 -13.26 6.12 8.65
CA GLU A 2 -12.62 6.54 7.43
C GLU A 2 -12.59 5.42 6.42
N LYS A 3 -12.82 5.76 5.18
CA LYS A 3 -12.77 4.79 4.11
C LYS A 3 -11.74 5.21 3.08
N ILE A 4 -10.97 4.23 2.65
CA ILE A 4 -9.99 4.44 1.60
C ILE A 4 -10.51 3.69 0.39
N SER A 5 -10.82 4.43 -0.66
CA SER A 5 -11.37 3.82 -1.87
C SER A 5 -10.27 3.22 -2.73
N ASP A 6 -10.68 2.35 -3.64
CA ASP A 6 -9.73 1.78 -4.60
C ASP A 6 -9.05 2.87 -5.41
N ALA A 7 -9.78 3.90 -5.79
CA ALA A 7 -9.19 4.99 -6.57
C ALA A 7 -8.08 5.69 -5.80
N MET A 8 -8.27 5.88 -4.50
CA MET A 8 -7.25 6.51 -3.67
C MET A 8 -5.99 5.65 -3.59
N LEU A 9 -6.17 4.35 -3.44
CA LEU A 9 -5.04 3.44 -3.38
C LEU A 9 -4.32 3.36 -4.71
N CYS A 10 -5.07 3.34 -5.80
CA CYS A 10 -4.47 3.29 -7.14
C CYS A 10 -3.65 4.52 -7.43
N GLU A 11 -4.13 5.69 -7.01
CA GLU A 11 -3.38 6.92 -7.20
C GLU A 11 -2.04 6.87 -6.46
N ALA A 12 -2.07 6.35 -5.24
CA ALA A 12 -0.84 6.24 -4.46
C ALA A 12 0.17 5.30 -5.13
N VAL A 13 -0.32 4.19 -5.68
CA VAL A 13 0.56 3.26 -6.38
C VAL A 13 1.12 3.88 -7.65
N GLU A 14 0.29 4.63 -8.37
CA GLU A 14 0.78 5.30 -9.59
C GLU A 14 1.90 6.27 -9.29
N ARG A 15 1.79 7.00 -8.20
CA ARG A 15 2.88 7.90 -7.80
C ARG A 15 4.14 7.11 -7.48
N ALA A 16 3.99 5.98 -6.79
CA ALA A 16 5.15 5.15 -6.47
C ALA A 16 5.81 4.61 -7.74
N GLU A 17 4.99 4.24 -8.73
CA GLU A 17 5.52 3.76 -10.01
C GLU A 17 6.33 4.83 -10.73
N ARG A 18 5.98 6.08 -10.51
CA ARG A 18 6.72 7.19 -11.11
C ARG A 18 7.92 7.63 -10.27
N GLY A 19 8.21 6.88 -9.21
CA GLY A 19 9.33 7.21 -8.35
C GLY A 19 8.99 8.21 -7.25
N GLN A 20 7.74 8.56 -7.10
CA GLN A 20 7.31 9.53 -6.09
C GLN A 20 6.93 8.77 -4.82
N ILE A 21 7.94 8.32 -4.12
CA ILE A 21 7.78 7.51 -2.92
C ILE A 21 8.12 8.38 -1.72
N ASP A 22 7.23 8.38 -0.71
CA ASP A 22 7.44 9.23 0.46
C ASP A 22 8.63 8.77 1.29
N ALA A 23 8.79 7.48 1.49
CA ALA A 23 9.96 6.97 2.18
C ALA A 23 10.15 5.51 1.81
N ASP A 24 11.37 5.16 1.45
CA ASP A 24 11.73 3.79 1.11
C ASP A 24 12.50 3.22 2.28
N LEU A 25 11.91 2.24 2.94
CA LEU A 25 12.50 1.65 4.14
C LEU A 25 13.39 0.45 3.82
N GLY A 26 13.40 0.02 2.56
CA GLY A 26 14.21 -1.12 2.14
C GLY A 26 13.42 -2.41 2.11
N ALA A 27 13.97 -3.40 1.44
CA ALA A 27 13.38 -4.74 1.33
C ALA A 27 11.99 -4.75 0.70
N GLY A 28 11.64 -3.71 -0.06
CA GLY A 28 10.34 -3.61 -0.67
C GLY A 28 9.29 -2.95 0.21
N LEU A 29 9.66 -2.46 1.37
CA LEU A 29 8.74 -1.79 2.27
C LEU A 29 8.86 -0.28 2.08
N ILE A 30 7.75 0.36 1.72
CA ILE A 30 7.76 1.82 1.54
C ILE A 30 6.63 2.43 2.36
N LYS A 31 6.80 3.70 2.70
CA LYS A 31 5.73 4.53 3.23
C LYS A 31 5.17 5.34 2.09
N GLN A 32 3.85 5.37 1.99
CA GLN A 32 3.23 6.10 0.90
C GLN A 32 1.96 6.76 1.41
N ARG A 33 1.86 8.05 1.18
CA ARG A 33 0.67 8.76 1.61
C ARG A 33 -0.46 8.54 0.62
N VAL A 34 -1.65 8.31 1.15
CA VAL A 34 -2.87 8.19 0.35
C VAL A 34 -3.68 9.46 0.60
N ALA A 35 -3.88 10.23 -0.44
CA ALA A 35 -4.58 11.51 -0.30
C ALA A 35 -6.05 11.28 0.04
N ARG A 36 -6.57 12.08 0.97
CA ARG A 36 -7.98 12.07 1.29
C ARG A 36 -8.66 13.17 0.50
N PRO A 37 -9.71 12.86 -0.25
CA PRO A 37 -10.36 13.89 -1.06
C PRO A 37 -10.81 15.06 -0.19
N GLY A 38 -10.49 16.28 -0.65
CA GLY A 38 -10.93 17.48 0.03
C GLY A 38 -10.14 17.87 1.26
N ALA A 39 -9.16 17.09 1.64
CA ALA A 39 -8.43 17.36 2.87
C ALA A 39 -7.06 17.99 2.66
N GLY A 40 -6.64 18.12 1.41
CA GLY A 40 -5.35 18.71 1.12
C GLY A 40 -4.20 17.81 1.50
N LYS A 41 -3.01 18.40 1.49
CA LYS A 41 -1.79 17.59 1.68
C LYS A 41 -1.69 16.99 3.08
N SER A 42 -2.15 17.70 4.07
CA SER A 42 -1.96 17.26 5.45
C SER A 42 -3.05 16.33 5.92
N GLY A 43 -4.08 16.09 5.10
CA GLY A 43 -5.22 15.32 5.54
C GLY A 43 -5.26 13.89 5.06
N GLY A 44 -4.15 13.38 4.52
CA GLY A 44 -4.16 12.03 3.99
C GLY A 44 -3.91 10.97 5.03
N PHE A 45 -3.93 9.73 4.56
CA PHE A 45 -3.56 8.58 5.36
C PHE A 45 -2.13 8.21 5.05
N ARG A 46 -1.43 7.71 6.05
CA ARG A 46 -0.13 7.12 5.85
C ARG A 46 -0.28 5.62 5.77
N THR A 47 0.36 5.03 4.77
CA THR A 47 0.24 3.59 4.58
C THR A 47 1.62 2.99 4.44
N LEU A 48 1.69 1.72 4.79
CA LEU A 48 2.88 0.91 4.55
C LEU A 48 2.55 -0.06 3.44
N VAL A 49 3.40 -0.09 2.43
CA VAL A 49 3.14 -0.84 1.21
C VAL A 49 4.32 -1.74 0.93
N PHE A 50 4.02 -2.99 0.61
CA PHE A 50 5.02 -3.90 0.04
C PHE A 50 4.98 -3.65 -1.45
N PHE A 51 6.06 -3.13 -2.01
CA PHE A 51 6.04 -2.59 -3.36
C PHE A 51 7.19 -3.09 -4.19
N ARG A 52 6.86 -3.61 -5.37
CA ARG A 52 7.83 -3.92 -6.42
C ARG A 52 7.30 -3.31 -7.70
N ALA A 53 8.05 -2.35 -8.24
CA ALA A 53 7.58 -1.58 -9.39
C ALA A 53 7.16 -2.49 -10.53
N GLU A 54 6.04 -2.16 -11.15
CA GLU A 54 5.50 -2.83 -12.32
C GLU A 54 5.12 -4.29 -12.08
N THR A 55 5.18 -4.73 -10.84
CA THR A 55 4.91 -6.12 -10.52
C THR A 55 3.80 -6.26 -9.50
N ARG A 56 3.97 -5.66 -8.33
CA ARG A 56 3.06 -5.94 -7.23
C ARG A 56 3.13 -4.84 -6.19
N ALA A 57 1.97 -4.50 -5.67
CA ALA A 57 1.87 -3.58 -4.53
C ALA A 57 0.81 -4.13 -3.58
N VAL A 58 1.17 -4.26 -2.31
CA VAL A 58 0.26 -4.78 -1.28
C VAL A 58 0.26 -3.80 -0.12
N PHE A 59 -0.89 -3.21 0.15
CA PHE A 59 -1.03 -2.29 1.27
C PHE A 59 -1.13 -3.10 2.55
N ALA A 60 -0.18 -2.91 3.45
CA ALA A 60 -0.09 -3.69 4.67
C ALA A 60 -0.79 -3.02 5.84
N PHE A 61 -0.71 -1.70 5.89
CA PHE A 61 -1.22 -0.92 7.00
C PHE A 61 -1.72 0.42 6.49
N GLY A 62 -2.83 0.90 7.08
CA GLY A 62 -3.29 2.26 6.82
C GLY A 62 -3.69 2.92 8.11
N PHE A 63 -3.29 4.15 8.32
CA PHE A 63 -3.67 4.90 9.51
C PHE A 63 -3.72 6.38 9.17
N ALA A 64 -4.52 7.11 9.92
CA ALA A 64 -4.60 8.56 9.76
C ALA A 64 -3.28 9.16 10.23
N LYS A 65 -2.94 10.29 9.65
CA LYS A 65 -1.67 10.92 9.96
C LYS A 65 -1.52 11.19 11.45
N SER A 66 -2.60 11.62 12.09
CA SER A 66 -2.56 11.96 13.51
C SER A 66 -2.31 10.75 14.40
N ASP A 67 -2.61 9.57 13.90
CA ASP A 67 -2.41 8.35 14.66
C ASP A 67 -1.04 7.75 14.40
N MET A 68 -0.30 8.34 13.51
CA MET A 68 0.97 7.78 13.08
C MET A 68 2.01 7.94 14.17
N ALA A 69 2.44 6.83 14.71
CA ALA A 69 3.62 6.82 15.53
C ALA A 69 4.75 6.27 14.69
N ASN A 70 5.96 6.56 15.07
CA ASN A 70 7.09 5.97 14.38
C ASN A 70 7.08 4.47 14.64
N LEU A 71 7.37 3.72 13.61
CA LEU A 71 7.58 2.29 13.77
C LEU A 71 8.81 2.08 14.64
N ASP A 72 8.73 1.16 15.59
CA ASP A 72 9.95 0.79 16.28
C ASP A 72 10.75 -0.19 15.42
N ASP A 73 11.99 -0.44 15.83
CA ASP A 73 12.89 -1.24 15.02
C ASP A 73 12.38 -2.67 14.85
N ALA A 74 11.76 -3.22 15.86
CA ALA A 74 11.24 -4.58 15.78
C ALA A 74 10.09 -4.69 14.81
N GLU A 75 9.19 -3.70 14.82
CA GLU A 75 8.07 -3.67 13.91
C GLU A 75 8.53 -3.50 12.47
N GLU A 76 9.50 -2.61 12.26
CA GLU A 76 10.02 -2.42 10.93
C GLU A 76 10.70 -3.68 10.40
N ALA A 77 11.47 -4.35 11.23
CA ALA A 77 12.13 -5.59 10.83
C ALA A 77 11.12 -6.66 10.47
N TYR A 78 10.05 -6.76 11.25
CA TYR A 78 9.00 -7.72 10.97
C TYR A 78 8.34 -7.43 9.63
N LEU A 79 8.04 -6.16 9.37
CA LEU A 79 7.37 -5.79 8.14
C LEU A 79 8.28 -5.98 6.92
N LYS A 80 9.58 -5.76 7.08
CA LYS A 80 10.51 -6.03 5.99
C LYS A 80 10.55 -7.51 5.65
N LYS A 81 10.50 -8.37 6.64
CA LYS A 81 10.44 -9.81 6.39
C LYS A 81 9.14 -10.18 5.69
N ALA A 82 8.04 -9.60 6.14
CA ALA A 82 6.76 -9.85 5.51
C ALA A 82 6.75 -9.36 4.06
N ALA A 83 7.37 -8.21 3.81
CA ALA A 83 7.43 -7.68 2.45
C ALA A 83 8.17 -8.63 1.52
N LYS A 84 9.31 -9.14 1.95
CA LYS A 84 10.05 -10.09 1.14
C LYS A 84 9.23 -11.34 0.85
N LEU A 85 8.53 -11.82 1.85
CA LEU A 85 7.74 -13.02 1.71
C LEU A 85 6.60 -12.80 0.72
N VAL A 86 5.82 -11.74 0.92
CA VAL A 86 4.65 -11.50 0.10
C VAL A 86 5.02 -11.14 -1.33
N LEU A 87 6.07 -10.35 -1.50
CA LEU A 87 6.50 -9.98 -2.85
C LEU A 87 7.08 -11.18 -3.60
N GLY A 88 7.47 -12.22 -2.88
CA GLY A 88 7.95 -13.45 -3.48
C GLY A 88 6.88 -14.50 -3.73
N PHE A 89 5.64 -14.26 -3.34
CA PHE A 89 4.57 -15.23 -3.57
C PHE A 89 4.34 -15.43 -5.07
N ALA A 90 4.07 -16.69 -5.45
CA ALA A 90 3.61 -16.96 -6.80
C ALA A 90 2.19 -16.38 -6.96
N ASP A 91 1.80 -16.11 -8.21
CA ASP A 91 0.47 -15.57 -8.46
C ASP A 91 -0.62 -16.47 -7.93
N ALA A 92 -0.45 -17.79 -8.06
CA ALA A 92 -1.44 -18.72 -7.54
C ALA A 92 -1.58 -18.59 -6.02
N GLN A 93 -0.48 -18.30 -5.34
CA GLN A 93 -0.54 -18.12 -3.90
C GLN A 93 -1.26 -16.83 -3.52
N MET A 94 -1.03 -15.78 -4.30
CA MET A 94 -1.76 -14.53 -4.10
C MET A 94 -3.26 -14.76 -4.29
N ASP A 95 -3.63 -15.49 -5.33
CA ASP A 95 -5.02 -15.81 -5.59
C ASP A 95 -5.63 -16.57 -4.43
N ALA A 96 -4.88 -17.51 -3.85
CA ALA A 96 -5.34 -18.28 -2.72
C ALA A 96 -5.58 -17.39 -1.50
N GLU A 97 -4.72 -16.41 -1.28
CA GLU A 97 -4.89 -15.49 -0.16
C GLU A 97 -6.15 -14.65 -0.33
N VAL A 98 -6.41 -14.20 -1.55
CA VAL A 98 -7.63 -13.44 -1.82
C VAL A 98 -8.85 -14.33 -1.63
N ALA A 99 -8.81 -15.55 -2.14
CA ALA A 99 -9.95 -16.47 -2.01
C ALA A 99 -10.22 -16.80 -0.54
N ALA A 100 -9.19 -16.84 0.29
CA ALA A 100 -9.34 -17.12 1.71
C ALA A 100 -9.79 -15.92 2.53
N GLY A 101 -9.87 -14.75 1.91
CA GLY A 101 -10.29 -13.54 2.61
C GLY A 101 -9.20 -12.86 3.41
N ARG A 102 -7.96 -13.29 3.26
CA ARG A 102 -6.85 -12.67 3.97
C ARG A 102 -6.31 -11.46 3.24
N MET A 103 -6.58 -11.34 1.96
CA MET A 103 -6.23 -10.18 1.15
C MET A 103 -7.41 -9.78 0.31
N PHE A 104 -7.47 -8.51 -0.05
CA PHE A 104 -8.53 -8.00 -0.90
C PHE A 104 -7.90 -7.35 -2.11
N GLU A 105 -8.45 -7.64 -3.27
CA GLU A 105 -7.91 -7.12 -4.51
C GLU A 105 -8.39 -5.69 -4.72
N VAL A 106 -7.46 -4.81 -5.10
CA VAL A 106 -7.79 -3.43 -5.45
C VAL A 106 -7.80 -3.36 -6.98
N ASN A 107 -8.90 -2.87 -7.51
CA ASN A 107 -9.16 -2.94 -8.94
C ASN A 107 -8.91 -1.58 -9.57
N CYS A 108 -7.72 -1.40 -10.09
CA CYS A 108 -7.35 -0.12 -10.69
C CYS A 108 -7.83 0.01 -12.13
N ASP A 109 -7.90 -1.10 -12.84
CA ASP A 109 -8.28 -1.06 -14.24
C ASP A 109 -9.69 -0.54 -14.43
N GLU A 110 -10.58 -0.86 -13.51
CA GLU A 110 -11.94 -0.37 -13.60
C GLU A 110 -12.02 1.14 -13.52
N GLN A 111 -11.11 1.72 -12.75
CA GLN A 111 -11.06 3.17 -12.64
C GLN A 111 -10.79 3.79 -14.01
N ASP A 112 -9.86 3.19 -14.72
CA ASP A 112 -9.49 3.70 -16.03
C ASP A 112 -10.64 3.61 -17.01
N LEU A 113 -11.39 2.54 -16.93
CA LEU A 113 -12.47 2.31 -17.88
C LEU A 113 -13.62 3.26 -17.70
N GLN A 114 -13.73 3.88 -16.55
CA GLN A 114 -14.82 4.79 -16.28
C GLN A 114 -14.54 6.21 -16.72
N GLU A 115 -13.37 6.45 -17.21
CA GLU A 115 -12.98 7.79 -17.66
C GLU A 115 -13.65 8.19 -18.99
#